data_8fe0f7ded1c15607c542792105d27f36
#
_entry.id   8fe0f7ded1c15607c542792105d27f36
#
_cell.length_a   1.000
_cell.length_b   1.000
_cell.length_c   1.000
_cell.angle_alpha   90.00
_cell.angle_beta   90.00
_cell.angle_gamma   90.00
#
_symmetry.space_group_name_H-M   'P 1'
#
loop_
_entity.id
_entity.type
_entity.pdbx_description
1 polymer ?
#
loop_
_entity_poly.entity_id
_entity_poly.type
_entity_poly.pdbx_seq_one_letter_code
_entity_poly.pdbx_strand_id
1 'polypeptide(L)'
;PTTEPLKEVQFKAGTDSLFQTGFDFSDALDDDGVYSYRLTGLARSANAQQKGSEEQRYAIAPAFTWRPDDKTNFTFLSYFQNEPETGYYGWLPKEGTVEPLPNGKRLPTDFNEGAKNNTYSRNEKMVGYSFDHEFNDTFTVRQNLRFAENKTSQNSVYGYGVCSDPANAYSKQYAALAPADKGHYLARKYVVDDEK
;
A
#
# COMPACT_ATOMS: atom_id res chain seq x y z
N PRO A 1 13.27 16.15 -11.29
CA PRO A 1 12.81 17.42 -11.83
C PRO A 1 13.26 17.62 -13.29
N THR A 2 12.47 18.34 -14.06
CA THR A 2 12.77 18.71 -15.45
C THR A 2 12.87 20.23 -15.53
N THR A 3 13.64 20.75 -16.45
CA THR A 3 13.69 22.18 -16.78
C THR A 3 12.57 22.59 -17.72
N GLU A 4 11.96 21.62 -18.40
CA GLU A 4 10.77 21.85 -19.23
C GLU A 4 9.52 21.84 -18.35
N PRO A 5 8.60 22.82 -18.51
CA PRO A 5 7.37 22.90 -17.73
C PRO A 5 6.50 21.65 -17.93
N LEU A 6 6.18 20.97 -16.83
CA LEU A 6 5.20 19.89 -16.79
C LEU A 6 4.08 20.29 -15.82
N LYS A 7 2.84 20.30 -16.29
CA LYS A 7 1.66 20.63 -15.49
C LYS A 7 0.56 19.64 -15.83
N GLU A 8 0.50 18.55 -15.09
CA GLU A 8 -0.47 17.49 -15.32
C GLU A 8 -1.37 17.30 -14.10
N VAL A 9 -2.66 17.13 -14.35
CA VAL A 9 -3.65 16.73 -13.34
C VAL A 9 -4.47 15.59 -13.91
N GLN A 10 -4.60 14.52 -13.15
CA GLN A 10 -5.35 13.34 -13.54
C GLN A 10 -6.53 13.10 -12.60
N PHE A 11 -7.65 12.70 -13.18
CA PHE A 11 -8.82 12.24 -12.43
C PHE A 11 -9.23 10.85 -12.95
N LYS A 12 -9.59 9.97 -12.02
CA LYS A 12 -10.04 8.64 -12.32
C LYS A 12 -11.25 8.32 -11.45
N ALA A 13 -12.32 7.84 -12.06
CA ALA A 13 -13.49 7.31 -11.37
C ALA A 13 -13.87 5.96 -11.99
N GLY A 14 -14.43 5.07 -11.19
CA GLY A 14 -14.76 3.72 -11.65
C GLY A 14 -15.76 3.02 -10.75
N THR A 15 -15.93 1.73 -10.99
CA THR A 15 -16.70 0.84 -10.12
C THR A 15 -16.08 0.78 -8.72
N ASP A 16 -16.80 0.19 -7.77
CA ASP A 16 -16.38 0.03 -6.39
C ASP A 16 -16.03 1.35 -5.69
N SER A 17 -16.79 2.40 -6.01
CA SER A 17 -16.60 3.74 -5.48
C SER A 17 -15.18 4.29 -5.73
N LEU A 18 -14.50 3.81 -6.77
CA LEU A 18 -13.17 4.29 -7.09
C LEU A 18 -13.21 5.77 -7.44
N PHE A 19 -12.47 6.54 -6.67
CA PHE A 19 -12.10 7.92 -6.98
C PHE A 19 -10.59 8.10 -6.77
N GLN A 20 -9.91 8.66 -7.76
CA GLN A 20 -8.50 8.96 -7.67
C GLN A 20 -8.22 10.30 -8.36
N THR A 21 -7.43 11.11 -7.72
CA THR A 21 -6.84 12.31 -8.32
C THR A 21 -5.33 12.28 -8.12
N GLY A 22 -4.61 12.80 -9.09
CA GLY A 22 -3.17 12.94 -9.03
C GLY A 22 -2.72 14.19 -9.77
N PHE A 23 -1.56 14.69 -9.41
CA PHE A 23 -0.92 15.79 -10.12
C PHE A 23 0.59 15.55 -10.23
N ASP A 24 1.18 16.15 -11.26
CA ASP A 24 2.61 16.14 -11.52
C ASP A 24 3.01 17.53 -12.07
N PHE A 25 3.72 18.27 -11.27
CA PHE A 25 4.21 19.60 -11.59
C PHE A 25 5.73 19.62 -11.54
N SER A 26 6.36 20.08 -12.60
CA SER A 26 7.81 20.24 -12.68
C SER A 26 8.13 21.47 -13.52
N ASP A 27 9.11 22.24 -13.10
CA ASP A 27 9.58 23.42 -13.85
C ASP A 27 10.96 23.86 -13.36
N ALA A 28 11.63 24.69 -14.14
CA ALA A 28 12.73 25.50 -13.67
C ALA A 28 12.20 26.60 -12.71
N LEU A 29 13.00 26.97 -11.72
CA LEU A 29 12.72 28.08 -10.80
C LEU A 29 13.41 29.39 -11.22
N ASP A 30 14.35 29.30 -12.17
CA ASP A 30 15.13 30.40 -12.72
C ASP A 30 15.27 30.26 -14.24
N ASP A 31 15.63 31.34 -14.91
CA ASP A 31 15.72 31.37 -16.37
C ASP A 31 16.90 30.55 -16.92
N ASP A 32 17.94 30.35 -16.10
CA ASP A 32 19.15 29.60 -16.45
C ASP A 32 19.00 28.08 -16.20
N GLY A 33 17.90 27.64 -15.57
CA GLY A 33 17.63 26.23 -15.26
C GLY A 33 18.57 25.64 -14.20
N VAL A 34 19.23 26.48 -13.41
CA VAL A 34 20.11 26.09 -12.30
C VAL A 34 19.31 25.40 -11.19
N TYR A 35 18.11 25.88 -10.94
CA TYR A 35 17.19 25.32 -9.97
C TYR A 35 15.94 24.77 -10.65
N SER A 36 15.56 23.57 -10.30
CA SER A 36 14.31 22.99 -10.77
C SER A 36 13.61 22.20 -9.66
N TYR A 37 12.29 22.09 -9.78
CA TYR A 37 11.48 21.32 -8.84
C TYR A 37 10.61 20.30 -9.56
N ARG A 38 10.17 19.28 -8.83
CA ARG A 38 9.06 18.43 -9.19
C ARG A 38 8.22 18.16 -7.97
N LEU A 39 6.93 18.26 -8.12
CA LEU A 39 5.96 17.95 -7.06
C LEU A 39 4.90 17.03 -7.63
N THR A 40 4.91 15.78 -7.16
CA THR A 40 3.85 14.83 -7.51
C THR A 40 2.98 14.54 -6.32
N GLY A 41 1.71 14.26 -6.56
CA GLY A 41 0.76 13.90 -5.52
C GLY A 41 -0.31 12.96 -6.01
N LEU A 42 -0.86 12.19 -5.08
CA LEU A 42 -1.92 11.22 -5.32
C LEU A 42 -2.88 11.22 -4.13
N ALA A 43 -4.17 11.22 -4.42
CA ALA A 43 -5.22 10.86 -3.48
C ALA A 43 -6.12 9.80 -4.14
N ARG A 44 -6.32 8.68 -3.45
CA ARG A 44 -7.13 7.55 -3.92
C ARG A 44 -8.03 7.06 -2.81
N SER A 45 -9.27 6.73 -3.17
CA SER A 45 -10.21 5.97 -2.35
C SER A 45 -10.97 4.99 -3.23
N ALA A 46 -11.16 3.76 -2.77
CA ALA A 46 -11.95 2.74 -3.43
C ALA A 46 -12.45 1.72 -2.40
N ASN A 47 -13.57 1.07 -2.69
CA ASN A 47 -13.94 -0.15 -1.98
C ASN A 47 -13.05 -1.30 -2.49
N ALA A 48 -12.62 -2.19 -1.60
CA ALA A 48 -12.00 -3.44 -2.00
C ALA A 48 -13.08 -4.44 -2.48
N GLN A 49 -12.65 -5.51 -3.11
CA GLN A 49 -13.57 -6.57 -3.56
C GLN A 49 -14.35 -7.20 -2.39
N GLN A 50 -13.69 -7.32 -1.23
CA GLN A 50 -14.30 -7.90 -0.03
C GLN A 50 -15.20 -6.89 0.67
N LYS A 51 -16.42 -7.30 1.01
CA LYS A 51 -17.41 -6.45 1.67
C LYS A 51 -16.89 -5.77 2.92
N GLY A 52 -17.07 -4.43 2.98
CA GLY A 52 -16.71 -3.62 4.13
C GLY A 52 -15.21 -3.38 4.27
N SER A 53 -14.43 -3.61 3.22
CA SER A 53 -13.03 -3.24 3.14
C SER A 53 -12.84 -2.08 2.18
N GLU A 54 -12.00 -1.13 2.55
CA GLU A 54 -11.72 0.07 1.79
C GLU A 54 -10.21 0.22 1.57
N GLU A 55 -9.84 0.88 0.48
CA GLU A 55 -8.47 1.28 0.18
C GLU A 55 -8.40 2.79 0.14
N GLN A 56 -7.52 3.38 0.95
CA GLN A 56 -7.28 4.81 0.94
C GLN A 56 -5.78 5.07 0.89
N ARG A 57 -5.35 5.94 -0.04
CA ARG A 57 -3.95 6.32 -0.20
C ARG A 57 -3.82 7.79 -0.48
N TYR A 58 -2.95 8.43 0.26
CA TYR A 58 -2.53 9.81 0.08
C TYR A 58 -1.02 9.84 -0.02
N ALA A 59 -0.47 10.42 -1.08
CA ALA A 59 0.96 10.51 -1.27
C ALA A 59 1.36 11.87 -1.83
N ILE A 60 2.54 12.34 -1.42
CA ILE A 60 3.19 13.54 -1.96
C ILE A 60 4.70 13.30 -2.05
N ALA A 61 5.30 13.69 -3.17
CA ALA A 61 6.72 13.51 -3.41
C ALA A 61 7.37 14.78 -3.97
N PRO A 62 7.74 15.73 -3.12
CA PRO A 62 8.53 16.87 -3.54
C PRO A 62 9.99 16.49 -3.83
N ALA A 63 10.51 17.06 -4.91
CA ALA A 63 11.90 16.95 -5.31
C ALA A 63 12.44 18.29 -5.75
N PHE A 64 13.72 18.51 -5.53
CA PHE A 64 14.42 19.75 -5.87
C PHE A 64 15.78 19.40 -6.46
N THR A 65 16.15 20.04 -7.57
CA THR A 65 17.46 19.88 -8.20
C THR A 65 18.18 21.20 -8.27
N TRP A 66 19.45 21.18 -7.94
CA TRP A 66 20.42 22.25 -8.11
C TRP A 66 21.52 21.79 -9.06
N ARG A 67 21.67 22.51 -10.18
CA ARG A 67 22.63 22.24 -11.24
C ARG A 67 23.34 23.54 -11.62
N PRO A 68 24.34 23.98 -10.83
CA PRO A 68 25.01 25.27 -11.05
C PRO A 68 25.87 25.32 -12.32
N ASP A 69 26.28 24.16 -12.81
CA ASP A 69 27.09 23.96 -14.03
C ASP A 69 26.86 22.57 -14.61
N ASP A 70 27.49 22.28 -15.74
CA ASP A 70 27.36 20.99 -16.44
C ASP A 70 28.04 19.82 -15.70
N LYS A 71 28.85 20.11 -14.67
CA LYS A 71 29.64 19.14 -13.90
C LYS A 71 29.01 18.78 -12.55
N THR A 72 28.09 19.60 -12.09
CA THR A 72 27.51 19.46 -10.74
C THR A 72 26.02 19.24 -10.83
N ASN A 73 25.53 18.17 -10.21
CA ASN A 73 24.12 17.92 -10.06
C ASN A 73 23.82 17.43 -8.65
N PHE A 74 22.99 18.17 -7.92
CA PHE A 74 22.46 17.77 -6.63
C PHE A 74 20.94 17.70 -6.71
N THR A 75 20.38 16.55 -6.38
CA THR A 75 18.92 16.37 -6.34
C THR A 75 18.50 15.89 -4.96
N PHE A 76 17.70 16.68 -4.27
CA PHE A 76 16.99 16.27 -3.07
C PHE A 76 15.67 15.59 -3.47
N LEU A 77 15.35 14.49 -2.80
CA LEU A 77 14.19 13.66 -3.06
C LEU A 77 13.46 13.36 -1.75
N SER A 78 12.15 13.47 -1.76
CA SER A 78 11.34 13.02 -0.63
C SER A 78 10.04 12.36 -1.09
N TYR A 79 9.50 11.52 -0.21
CA TYR A 79 8.24 10.81 -0.42
C TYR A 79 7.54 10.63 0.90
N PHE A 80 6.28 11.00 0.95
CA PHE A 80 5.43 10.83 2.12
C PHE A 80 4.14 10.16 1.68
N GLN A 81 3.80 9.03 2.29
CA GLN A 81 2.58 8.30 2.01
C GLN A 81 1.84 7.98 3.30
N ASN A 82 0.52 8.12 3.26
CA ASN A 82 -0.39 7.66 4.31
C ASN A 82 -1.47 6.80 3.68
N GLU A 83 -1.63 5.60 4.19
CA GLU A 83 -2.70 4.67 3.86
C GLU A 83 -3.50 4.38 5.14
N PRO A 84 -4.55 5.15 5.45
CA PRO A 84 -5.40 4.89 6.60
C PRO A 84 -6.09 3.53 6.52
N GLU A 85 -6.43 3.10 5.30
CA GLU A 85 -7.03 1.83 4.98
C GLU A 85 -6.29 1.20 3.78
N THR A 86 -5.68 0.05 3.97
CA THR A 86 -4.88 -0.63 2.94
C THR A 86 -5.66 -1.71 2.19
N GLY A 87 -6.97 -1.79 2.39
CA GLY A 87 -7.81 -2.82 1.79
C GLY A 87 -7.96 -4.07 2.66
N TYR A 88 -8.38 -5.12 2.03
CA TYR A 88 -8.56 -6.41 2.66
C TYR A 88 -7.22 -7.08 2.96
N TYR A 89 -7.03 -7.49 4.21
CA TYR A 89 -5.91 -8.30 4.64
C TYR A 89 -6.42 -9.56 5.33
N GLY A 90 -6.54 -10.62 4.57
CA GLY A 90 -7.03 -11.90 5.03
C GLY A 90 -6.79 -12.98 3.97
N TRP A 91 -7.17 -14.19 4.28
CA TRP A 91 -7.06 -15.35 3.40
C TRP A 91 -8.24 -16.28 3.63
N LEU A 92 -8.76 -16.77 2.57
CA LEU A 92 -9.90 -17.66 2.58
C LEU A 92 -9.44 -19.12 2.50
N PRO A 93 -10.13 -20.03 3.16
CA PRO A 93 -9.84 -21.46 3.03
C PRO A 93 -10.11 -21.94 1.59
N LYS A 94 -9.47 -23.03 1.22
CA LYS A 94 -9.68 -23.73 -0.06
C LYS A 94 -11.15 -24.16 -0.22
N GLU A 95 -11.73 -24.63 0.87
CA GLU A 95 -13.12 -25.04 0.95
C GLU A 95 -14.04 -23.82 0.89
N GLY A 96 -14.95 -23.84 -0.04
CA GLY A 96 -15.84 -22.71 -0.34
C GLY A 96 -15.29 -21.73 -1.36
N THR A 97 -13.99 -21.78 -1.68
CA THR A 97 -13.39 -20.94 -2.73
C THR A 97 -12.95 -21.77 -3.93
N VAL A 98 -11.88 -22.51 -3.85
CA VAL A 98 -11.38 -23.40 -4.91
C VAL A 98 -12.25 -24.63 -5.00
N GLU A 99 -12.54 -25.28 -3.89
CA GLU A 99 -13.44 -26.44 -3.79
C GLU A 99 -14.78 -26.01 -3.19
N PRO A 100 -15.88 -26.63 -3.60
CA PRO A 100 -17.17 -26.38 -2.97
C PRO A 100 -17.17 -26.78 -1.49
N LEU A 101 -18.01 -26.10 -0.71
CA LEU A 101 -18.37 -26.55 0.65
C LEU A 101 -19.05 -27.94 0.59
N PRO A 102 -19.11 -28.67 1.71
CA PRO A 102 -19.80 -29.99 1.76
C PRO A 102 -21.24 -29.98 1.26
N ASN A 103 -21.91 -28.83 1.31
CA ASN A 103 -23.27 -28.65 0.77
C ASN A 103 -23.30 -28.28 -0.73
N GLY A 104 -22.16 -28.34 -1.43
CA GLY A 104 -22.03 -28.02 -2.85
C GLY A 104 -21.98 -26.53 -3.17
N LYS A 105 -22.11 -25.65 -2.19
CA LYS A 105 -22.08 -24.19 -2.39
C LYS A 105 -20.66 -23.64 -2.35
N ARG A 106 -20.49 -22.43 -2.90
CA ARG A 106 -19.26 -21.63 -2.79
C ARG A 106 -19.54 -20.34 -2.00
N LEU A 107 -18.52 -19.82 -1.39
CA LEU A 107 -18.56 -18.48 -0.77
C LEU A 107 -18.77 -17.43 -1.87
N PRO A 108 -19.51 -16.35 -1.58
CA PRO A 108 -19.58 -15.21 -2.49
C PRO A 108 -18.16 -14.65 -2.79
N THR A 109 -17.99 -14.08 -3.97
CA THR A 109 -16.68 -13.48 -4.36
C THR A 109 -16.30 -12.27 -3.54
N ASP A 110 -17.27 -11.63 -2.89
CA ASP A 110 -17.12 -10.49 -2.01
C ASP A 110 -17.11 -10.88 -0.51
N PHE A 111 -17.01 -12.18 -0.22
CA PHE A 111 -17.00 -12.67 1.16
C PHE A 111 -15.81 -12.10 1.95
N ASN A 112 -16.10 -11.64 3.14
CA ASN A 112 -15.12 -11.14 4.10
C ASN A 112 -15.31 -11.90 5.43
N GLU A 113 -14.32 -12.66 5.82
CA GLU A 113 -14.32 -13.42 7.07
C GLU A 113 -13.91 -12.57 8.27
N GLY A 114 -13.44 -11.36 8.02
CA GLY A 114 -12.98 -10.43 9.04
C GLY A 114 -14.09 -9.82 9.89
N ALA A 115 -13.70 -8.98 10.82
CA ALA A 115 -14.62 -8.16 11.60
C ALA A 115 -14.82 -6.78 10.93
N LYS A 116 -15.96 -6.15 11.21
CA LYS A 116 -16.27 -4.81 10.67
C LYS A 116 -15.29 -3.72 11.09
N ASN A 117 -14.60 -3.94 12.20
CA ASN A 117 -13.62 -3.01 12.76
C ASN A 117 -12.17 -3.44 12.48
N ASN A 118 -11.96 -4.31 11.51
CA ASN A 118 -10.61 -4.57 11.03
C ASN A 118 -10.02 -3.27 10.48
N THR A 119 -8.80 -2.97 10.92
CA THR A 119 -8.01 -1.85 10.41
C THR A 119 -6.63 -2.34 10.01
N TYR A 120 -6.14 -1.84 8.89
CA TYR A 120 -4.78 -2.05 8.46
C TYR A 120 -4.30 -0.75 7.80
N SER A 121 -3.37 -0.07 8.47
CA SER A 121 -2.86 1.22 8.04
C SER A 121 -1.36 1.20 7.84
N ARG A 122 -0.87 2.08 6.96
CA ARG A 122 0.55 2.24 6.66
C ARG A 122 0.91 3.71 6.53
N ASN A 123 2.05 4.07 7.09
CA ASN A 123 2.65 5.38 6.93
C ASN A 123 4.11 5.22 6.50
N GLU A 124 4.45 5.77 5.34
CA GLU A 124 5.79 5.70 4.77
C GLU A 124 6.37 7.11 4.63
N LYS A 125 7.62 7.26 5.05
CA LYS A 125 8.39 8.50 4.90
C LYS A 125 9.76 8.16 4.34
N MET A 126 10.16 8.89 3.32
CA MET A 126 11.46 8.74 2.71
C MET A 126 12.02 10.12 2.39
N VAL A 127 13.29 10.32 2.72
CA VAL A 127 14.06 11.49 2.31
C VAL A 127 15.45 11.04 1.87
N GLY A 128 15.99 11.72 0.88
CA GLY A 128 17.32 11.39 0.38
C GLY A 128 17.85 12.41 -0.60
N TYR A 129 19.04 12.16 -1.08
CA TYR A 129 19.63 12.94 -2.14
C TYR A 129 20.50 12.11 -3.07
N SER A 130 20.69 12.63 -4.27
CA SER A 130 21.69 12.21 -5.23
C SER A 130 22.60 13.39 -5.51
N PHE A 131 23.91 13.18 -5.44
CA PHE A 131 24.93 14.16 -5.75
C PHE A 131 25.92 13.58 -6.73
N ASP A 132 26.15 14.29 -7.83
CA ASP A 132 27.15 13.98 -8.85
C ASP A 132 28.01 15.20 -9.07
N HIS A 133 29.34 15.04 -9.06
CA HIS A 133 30.27 16.09 -9.41
C HIS A 133 31.47 15.55 -10.19
N GLU A 134 31.72 16.15 -11.33
CA GLU A 134 32.83 15.84 -12.22
C GLU A 134 33.95 16.87 -11.99
N PHE A 135 35.00 16.47 -11.27
CA PHE A 135 36.18 17.33 -11.00
C PHE A 135 36.99 17.56 -12.26
N ASN A 136 37.14 16.53 -13.09
CA ASN A 136 37.83 16.56 -14.38
C ASN A 136 37.44 15.33 -15.20
N ASP A 137 37.92 15.21 -16.44
CA ASP A 137 37.61 14.12 -17.38
C ASP A 137 37.93 12.71 -16.86
N THR A 138 38.71 12.59 -15.79
CA THR A 138 39.15 11.31 -15.21
C THR A 138 38.49 11.02 -13.87
N PHE A 139 38.08 12.04 -13.13
CA PHE A 139 37.59 11.87 -11.76
C PHE A 139 36.20 12.46 -11.54
N THR A 140 35.25 11.59 -11.25
CA THR A 140 33.87 11.91 -10.91
C THR A 140 33.52 11.32 -9.56
N VAL A 141 32.83 12.08 -8.71
CA VAL A 141 32.24 11.60 -7.44
C VAL A 141 30.75 11.52 -7.59
N ARG A 142 30.19 10.38 -7.16
CA ARG A 142 28.75 10.15 -7.05
C ARG A 142 28.42 9.69 -5.65
N GLN A 143 27.39 10.29 -5.06
CA GLN A 143 26.91 9.94 -3.74
C GLN A 143 25.38 9.89 -3.73
N ASN A 144 24.84 8.81 -3.19
CA ASN A 144 23.41 8.66 -2.95
C ASN A 144 23.19 8.32 -1.49
N LEU A 145 22.28 9.03 -0.84
CA LEU A 145 21.84 8.75 0.52
C LEU A 145 20.31 8.70 0.55
N ARG A 146 19.78 7.74 1.29
CA ARG A 146 18.34 7.64 1.53
C ARG A 146 18.09 7.17 2.95
N PHE A 147 17.18 7.84 3.62
CA PHE A 147 16.55 7.40 4.86
C PHE A 147 15.10 7.07 4.57
N ALA A 148 14.62 5.94 5.08
CA ALA A 148 13.22 5.53 4.96
C ALA A 148 12.70 5.01 6.29
N GLU A 149 11.49 5.39 6.63
CA GLU A 149 10.72 4.88 7.77
C GLU A 149 9.39 4.36 7.25
N ASN A 150 9.03 3.15 7.66
CA ASN A 150 7.73 2.56 7.40
C ASN A 150 7.10 2.15 8.73
N LYS A 151 5.89 2.65 8.99
CA LYS A 151 5.08 2.27 10.15
C LYS A 151 3.82 1.60 9.67
N THR A 152 3.59 0.40 10.16
CA THR A 152 2.40 -0.40 9.87
C THR A 152 1.66 -0.68 11.18
N SER A 153 0.35 -0.51 11.19
CA SER A 153 -0.50 -0.90 12.31
C SER A 153 -1.61 -1.79 11.79
N GLN A 154 -1.76 -2.94 12.42
CA GLN A 154 -2.78 -3.93 12.07
C GLN A 154 -3.60 -4.28 13.31
N ASN A 155 -4.92 -4.16 13.18
CA ASN A 155 -5.88 -4.66 14.15
C ASN A 155 -6.95 -5.41 13.36
N SER A 156 -6.84 -6.74 13.32
CA SER A 156 -7.67 -7.52 12.43
C SER A 156 -8.05 -8.89 12.97
N VAL A 157 -9.21 -9.34 12.53
CA VAL A 157 -9.66 -10.72 12.62
C VAL A 157 -9.64 -11.29 11.21
N TYR A 158 -8.97 -12.39 11.02
CA TYR A 158 -8.91 -13.06 9.72
C TYR A 158 -9.11 -14.59 9.85
N GLY A 159 -9.36 -15.25 8.73
CA GLY A 159 -9.52 -16.70 8.67
C GLY A 159 -8.25 -17.44 9.09
N TYR A 160 -8.40 -18.51 9.87
CA TYR A 160 -7.30 -19.36 10.33
C TYR A 160 -7.54 -20.84 9.94
N GLY A 161 -8.21 -21.06 8.83
CA GLY A 161 -8.57 -22.37 8.31
C GLY A 161 -9.93 -22.88 8.79
N VAL A 162 -10.32 -24.01 8.30
CA VAL A 162 -11.58 -24.66 8.68
C VAL A 162 -11.42 -25.48 9.95
N CYS A 163 -12.40 -25.42 10.83
CA CYS A 163 -12.35 -26.13 12.11
C CYS A 163 -12.38 -27.65 11.95
N SER A 164 -12.81 -28.18 10.81
CA SER A 164 -12.78 -29.61 10.50
C SER A 164 -11.37 -30.14 10.19
N ASP A 165 -10.39 -29.28 9.92
CA ASP A 165 -9.01 -29.70 9.72
C ASP A 165 -8.39 -30.15 11.04
N PRO A 166 -7.91 -31.40 11.16
CA PRO A 166 -7.26 -31.90 12.39
C PRO A 166 -6.00 -31.12 12.80
N ALA A 167 -5.34 -30.45 11.86
CA ALA A 167 -4.18 -29.59 12.11
C ALA A 167 -4.56 -28.25 12.74
N ASN A 168 -5.84 -27.86 12.70
CA ASN A 168 -6.33 -26.61 13.27
C ASN A 168 -6.39 -26.69 14.80
N ALA A 169 -5.92 -25.63 15.48
CA ALA A 169 -5.94 -25.56 16.95
C ALA A 169 -7.35 -25.70 17.58
N TYR A 170 -8.40 -25.41 16.81
CA TYR A 170 -9.79 -25.49 17.25
C TYR A 170 -10.48 -26.81 16.88
N SER A 171 -9.76 -27.77 16.28
CA SER A 171 -10.34 -29.07 15.84
C SER A 171 -10.99 -29.86 16.95
N LYS A 172 -10.45 -29.80 18.19
CA LYS A 172 -11.03 -30.49 19.36
C LYS A 172 -12.40 -29.92 19.76
N GLN A 173 -12.52 -28.58 19.77
CA GLN A 173 -13.80 -27.90 20.05
C GLN A 173 -14.82 -28.20 18.94
N TYR A 174 -14.37 -28.20 17.68
CA TYR A 174 -15.21 -28.57 16.55
C TYR A 174 -15.69 -30.01 16.65
N ALA A 175 -14.83 -30.95 17.10
CA ALA A 175 -15.21 -32.35 17.26
C ALA A 175 -16.32 -32.55 18.28
N ALA A 176 -16.42 -31.67 19.29
CA ALA A 176 -17.44 -31.71 20.32
C ALA A 176 -18.81 -31.15 19.86
N LEU A 177 -18.89 -30.50 18.67
CA LEU A 177 -20.15 -29.98 18.15
C LEU A 177 -21.09 -31.10 17.69
N ALA A 178 -22.39 -30.81 17.72
CA ALA A 178 -23.39 -31.69 17.15
C ALA A 178 -23.18 -31.87 15.61
N PRO A 179 -23.49 -33.02 15.05
CA PRO A 179 -23.30 -33.27 13.60
C PRO A 179 -23.98 -32.23 12.70
N ALA A 180 -25.13 -31.71 13.11
CA ALA A 180 -25.84 -30.66 12.36
C ALA A 180 -25.10 -29.32 12.30
N ASP A 181 -24.22 -29.06 13.25
CA ASP A 181 -23.48 -27.81 13.34
C ASP A 181 -22.10 -27.92 12.65
N LYS A 182 -21.64 -29.13 12.34
CA LYS A 182 -20.35 -29.35 11.68
C LYS A 182 -20.39 -28.91 10.22
N GLY A 183 -19.34 -28.29 9.75
CA GLY A 183 -19.19 -27.88 8.35
C GLY A 183 -19.47 -26.41 8.08
N HIS A 184 -19.88 -25.63 9.09
CA HIS A 184 -20.19 -24.20 8.95
C HIS A 184 -19.22 -23.31 9.72
N TYR A 185 -18.19 -23.85 10.38
CA TYR A 185 -17.30 -23.11 11.24
C TYR A 185 -15.96 -22.82 10.58
N LEU A 186 -15.66 -21.55 10.46
CA LEU A 186 -14.34 -21.03 10.14
C LEU A 186 -13.64 -20.61 11.43
N ALA A 187 -12.44 -21.12 11.68
CA ALA A 187 -11.60 -20.61 12.75
C ALA A 187 -11.11 -19.21 12.38
N ARG A 188 -11.17 -18.29 13.33
CA ARG A 188 -10.66 -16.92 13.14
C ARG A 188 -9.62 -16.58 14.21
N LYS A 189 -8.60 -15.82 13.80
CA LYS A 189 -7.54 -15.31 14.67
C LYS A 189 -7.66 -13.80 14.75
N TYR A 190 -7.53 -13.27 15.94
CA TYR A 190 -7.39 -11.84 16.18
C TYR A 190 -5.90 -11.48 16.30
N VAL A 191 -5.50 -10.44 15.61
CA VAL A 191 -4.12 -9.95 15.59
C VAL A 191 -4.11 -8.45 15.82
N VAL A 192 -3.24 -8.01 16.69
CA VAL A 192 -2.82 -6.62 16.85
C VAL A 192 -1.32 -6.60 16.66
N ASP A 193 -0.87 -5.85 15.68
CA ASP A 193 0.54 -5.73 15.34
C ASP A 193 0.85 -4.28 14.97
N ASP A 194 1.90 -3.73 15.57
CA ASP A 194 2.41 -2.39 15.29
C ASP A 194 3.91 -2.50 15.01
N GLU A 195 4.29 -2.34 13.75
CA GLU A 195 5.69 -2.39 13.29
C GLU A 195 6.20 -0.99 12.92
N LYS A 196 7.50 -0.74 13.23
CA LYS A 196 8.22 0.50 12.87
C LYS A 196 9.46 0.19 12.07
#